data_d0b305101f9b18e604157a7c5527a183
#
_entry.id   d0b305101f9b18e604157a7c5527a183
#
_cell.length_a   1.000
_cell.length_b   1.000
_cell.length_c   1.000
_cell.angle_alpha   90.00
_cell.angle_beta   90.00
_cell.angle_gamma   90.00
#
_symmetry.space_group_name_H-M   'P 1'
#
loop_
_entity.id
_entity.type
_entity.pdbx_description
1 polymer ?
#
loop_
_entity_poly.entity_id
_entity_poly.type
_entity_poly.pdbx_seq_one_letter_code
_entity_poly.pdbx_strand_id
1 'polypeptide(L)'
;DGANGIKNPVGMYGTNLEVEFVISTIGVNHYKNYIECVTKCNVDIGQVIFSGLASGIAVLNDNEIDLGAVVLEIGATKTSLSIFSKGNFLFSEVINFGGNNITEAIARFFGISFKEAEKIKIMHASAIEHSSDSEISFELPSINFNNNENFINVSKKDLYEIIKPFVENILRWTQVVIGKSGYEKIISKQLVITGGGAQLDGISILAKNKLNYNSRIGFPKEFKSNLDGNLDPGYSVALGIIQSIFKVKEHEKRQNVNAHITKINKFSFVKKWMSEKFF
;
A
#
# COMPACT_ATOMS: atom_id res chain seq x y z
N ASP A 1 12.94 20.77 -24.49
CA ASP A 1 12.89 20.97 -25.95
C ASP A 1 11.81 20.09 -26.60
N GLY A 2 10.67 19.82 -25.91
CA GLY A 2 9.50 19.10 -26.45
C GLY A 2 9.60 17.56 -26.51
N ALA A 3 10.73 16.97 -26.15
CA ALA A 3 10.87 15.51 -26.02
C ALA A 3 10.23 15.03 -24.71
N ASN A 4 9.21 14.16 -24.79
CA ASN A 4 8.48 13.64 -23.64
C ASN A 4 8.96 12.25 -23.23
N GLY A 5 8.73 11.86 -21.96
CA GLY A 5 9.00 10.50 -21.46
C GLY A 5 10.45 10.23 -21.10
N ILE A 6 11.27 11.25 -20.96
CA ILE A 6 12.69 11.11 -20.59
C ILE A 6 12.74 10.78 -19.08
N LYS A 7 13.18 9.55 -18.74
CA LYS A 7 13.33 9.09 -17.35
C LYS A 7 14.56 9.66 -16.65
N ASN A 8 15.63 9.94 -17.39
CA ASN A 8 16.86 10.51 -16.84
C ASN A 8 17.49 11.48 -17.85
N PRO A 9 17.42 12.79 -17.61
CA PRO A 9 17.99 13.80 -18.52
C PRO A 9 19.50 14.03 -18.32
N VAL A 10 20.14 13.40 -17.34
CA VAL A 10 21.55 13.61 -17.05
C VAL A 10 22.44 13.21 -18.25
N GLY A 11 23.22 14.16 -18.74
CA GLY A 11 24.10 14.00 -19.90
C GLY A 11 23.43 14.30 -21.25
N MET A 12 22.16 14.70 -21.27
CA MET A 12 21.48 15.19 -22.48
C MET A 12 21.71 16.69 -22.67
N TYR A 13 21.76 17.12 -23.92
CA TYR A 13 21.79 18.53 -24.27
C TYR A 13 20.37 19.03 -24.50
N GLY A 14 20.06 20.20 -23.98
CA GLY A 14 18.75 20.84 -24.14
C GLY A 14 18.76 22.26 -23.57
N THR A 15 17.84 23.10 -24.04
CA THR A 15 17.67 24.48 -23.58
C THR A 15 16.54 24.62 -22.55
N ASN A 16 15.55 23.74 -22.60
CA ASN A 16 14.40 23.71 -21.69
C ASN A 16 14.22 22.33 -21.05
N LEU A 17 14.10 22.30 -19.72
CA LEU A 17 13.77 21.11 -18.95
C LEU A 17 12.43 21.33 -18.22
N GLU A 18 11.41 20.58 -18.61
CA GLU A 18 10.12 20.55 -17.91
C GLU A 18 10.06 19.29 -17.05
N VAL A 19 9.67 19.43 -15.79
CA VAL A 19 9.58 18.33 -14.84
C VAL A 19 8.23 18.39 -14.13
N GLU A 20 7.52 17.27 -14.15
CA GLU A 20 6.29 17.08 -13.39
C GLU A 20 6.60 16.42 -12.04
N PHE A 21 6.12 17.00 -10.95
CA PHE A 21 6.34 16.50 -9.60
C PHE A 21 5.02 16.11 -8.94
N VAL A 22 5.05 15.02 -8.17
CA VAL A 22 4.02 14.69 -7.21
C VAL A 22 4.49 15.11 -5.82
N ILE A 23 3.74 16.01 -5.18
CA ILE A 23 4.06 16.52 -3.84
C ILE A 23 3.07 15.91 -2.86
N SER A 24 3.57 15.09 -1.94
CA SER A 24 2.79 14.54 -0.82
C SER A 24 3.08 15.34 0.45
N THR A 25 2.03 15.80 1.13
CA THR A 25 2.15 16.60 2.35
C THR A 25 1.60 15.86 3.56
N ILE A 26 2.17 16.13 4.72
CA ILE A 26 1.71 15.63 6.01
C ILE A 26 1.58 16.79 6.99
N GLY A 27 0.63 16.74 7.91
CA GLY A 27 0.51 17.73 8.97
C GLY A 27 1.75 17.74 9.86
N VAL A 28 2.30 18.93 10.13
CA VAL A 28 3.57 19.12 10.87
C VAL A 28 3.56 18.41 12.23
N ASN A 29 2.45 18.47 12.97
CA ASN A 29 2.35 17.85 14.29
C ASN A 29 2.39 16.32 14.21
N HIS A 30 1.73 15.73 13.20
CA HIS A 30 1.81 14.28 12.97
C HIS A 30 3.23 13.85 12.62
N TYR A 31 3.89 14.61 11.75
CA TYR A 31 5.29 14.34 11.38
C TYR A 31 6.21 14.39 12.60
N LYS A 32 6.14 15.48 13.39
CA LYS A 32 6.95 15.63 14.60
C LYS A 32 6.72 14.52 15.62
N ASN A 33 5.48 14.09 15.82
CA ASN A 33 5.16 13.01 16.74
C ASN A 33 5.80 11.67 16.30
N TYR A 34 5.78 11.35 14.99
CA TYR A 34 6.45 10.14 14.49
C TYR A 34 7.96 10.20 14.68
N ILE A 35 8.58 11.35 14.34
CA ILE A 35 10.02 11.57 14.54
C ILE A 35 10.39 11.38 16.02
N GLU A 36 9.65 12.00 16.92
CA GLU A 36 9.91 11.93 18.36
C GLU A 36 9.74 10.51 18.92
N CYS A 37 8.74 9.76 18.46
CA CYS A 37 8.57 8.36 18.85
C CYS A 37 9.78 7.49 18.48
N VAL A 38 10.32 7.66 17.28
CA VAL A 38 11.48 6.88 16.81
C VAL A 38 12.76 7.32 17.54
N THR A 39 13.00 8.63 17.68
CA THR A 39 14.20 9.14 18.34
C THR A 39 14.25 8.80 19.83
N LYS A 40 13.11 8.73 20.52
CA LYS A 40 13.02 8.23 21.90
C LYS A 40 13.43 6.77 22.06
N CYS A 41 13.44 6.01 20.97
CA CYS A 41 13.97 4.64 20.96
C CYS A 41 15.49 4.59 20.68
N ASN A 42 16.18 5.71 20.64
CA ASN A 42 17.60 5.83 20.27
C ASN A 42 17.89 5.27 18.86
N VAL A 43 16.97 5.49 17.91
CA VAL A 43 17.10 5.09 16.51
C VAL A 43 17.15 6.34 15.64
N ASP A 44 18.13 6.42 14.76
CA ASP A 44 18.23 7.50 13.76
C ASP A 44 17.28 7.25 12.58
N ILE A 45 16.70 8.35 12.08
CA ILE A 45 15.78 8.31 10.94
C ILE A 45 16.54 8.63 9.68
N GLY A 46 16.74 7.63 8.82
CA GLY A 46 17.40 7.81 7.53
C GLY A 46 16.47 8.42 6.46
N GLN A 47 15.22 7.99 6.40
CA GLN A 47 14.25 8.46 5.41
C GLN A 47 12.82 8.27 5.91
N VAL A 48 11.93 9.15 5.47
CA VAL A 48 10.47 9.02 5.66
C VAL A 48 9.84 8.77 4.29
N ILE A 49 9.02 7.73 4.19
CA ILE A 49 8.30 7.36 2.98
C ILE A 49 6.80 7.30 3.26
N PHE A 50 6.01 7.67 2.28
CA PHE A 50 4.56 7.62 2.35
C PHE A 50 4.07 6.17 2.28
N SER A 51 3.13 5.75 3.16
CA SER A 51 2.70 4.35 3.26
C SER A 51 2.07 3.82 1.96
N GLY A 52 1.27 4.65 1.27
CA GLY A 52 0.66 4.28 -0.01
C GLY A 52 1.68 4.07 -1.13
N LEU A 53 2.79 4.82 -1.14
CA LEU A 53 3.90 4.57 -2.07
C LEU A 53 4.61 3.27 -1.70
N ALA A 54 4.91 3.07 -0.41
CA ALA A 54 5.59 1.87 0.07
C ALA A 54 4.79 0.60 -0.25
N SER A 55 3.49 0.57 0.07
CA SER A 55 2.63 -0.58 -0.22
C SER A 55 2.58 -0.89 -1.72
N GLY A 56 2.49 0.13 -2.58
CA GLY A 56 2.52 -0.06 -4.03
C GLY A 56 3.83 -0.66 -4.53
N ILE A 57 4.98 -0.21 -4.01
CA ILE A 57 6.30 -0.78 -4.32
C ILE A 57 6.35 -2.27 -3.97
N ALA A 58 5.73 -2.66 -2.84
CA ALA A 58 5.75 -4.03 -2.37
C ALA A 58 4.89 -4.98 -3.21
N VAL A 59 3.69 -4.53 -3.65
CA VAL A 59 2.66 -5.44 -4.17
C VAL A 59 2.44 -5.37 -5.69
N LEU A 60 2.84 -4.26 -6.36
CA LEU A 60 2.65 -4.10 -7.80
C LEU A 60 3.81 -4.70 -8.58
N ASN A 61 3.51 -5.38 -9.70
CA ASN A 61 4.51 -5.72 -10.70
C ASN A 61 4.76 -4.56 -11.68
N ASP A 62 5.82 -4.65 -12.46
CA ASP A 62 6.21 -3.55 -13.37
C ASP A 62 5.16 -3.29 -14.44
N ASN A 63 4.49 -4.33 -14.96
CA ASN A 63 3.41 -4.19 -15.94
C ASN A 63 2.20 -3.44 -15.35
N GLU A 64 1.84 -3.73 -14.09
CA GLU A 64 0.75 -3.01 -13.41
C GLU A 64 1.11 -1.54 -13.19
N ILE A 65 2.36 -1.25 -12.85
CA ILE A 65 2.82 0.14 -12.69
C ILE A 65 2.83 0.88 -14.04
N ASP A 66 3.23 0.20 -15.12
CA ASP A 66 3.29 0.83 -16.44
C ASP A 66 1.90 1.05 -17.05
N LEU A 67 1.00 0.06 -16.97
CA LEU A 67 -0.36 0.14 -17.49
C LEU A 67 -1.29 1.00 -16.65
N GLY A 68 -0.94 1.25 -15.40
CA GLY A 68 -1.74 1.98 -14.43
C GLY A 68 -2.57 1.06 -13.54
N ALA A 69 -2.38 1.20 -12.22
CA ALA A 69 -3.10 0.44 -11.21
C ALA A 69 -3.47 1.31 -10.01
N VAL A 70 -4.53 0.93 -9.34
CA VAL A 70 -4.94 1.46 -8.03
C VAL A 70 -4.53 0.48 -6.95
N VAL A 71 -3.88 0.97 -5.90
CA VAL A 71 -3.59 0.22 -4.69
C VAL A 71 -4.47 0.73 -3.57
N LEU A 72 -5.25 -0.16 -2.97
CA LEU A 72 -6.07 0.10 -1.79
C LEU A 72 -5.44 -0.63 -0.60
N GLU A 73 -4.77 0.11 0.27
CA GLU A 73 -4.15 -0.44 1.49
C GLU A 73 -5.11 -0.22 2.67
N ILE A 74 -5.67 -1.31 3.19
CA ILE A 74 -6.61 -1.29 4.32
C ILE A 74 -5.86 -1.70 5.59
N GLY A 75 -5.48 -0.71 6.38
CA GLY A 75 -4.81 -0.90 7.66
C GLY A 75 -5.80 -1.04 8.82
N ALA A 76 -5.26 -1.02 10.04
CA ALA A 76 -6.08 -1.09 11.27
C ALA A 76 -6.90 0.18 11.50
N THR A 77 -6.29 1.35 11.40
CA THR A 77 -6.92 2.66 11.71
C THR A 77 -7.14 3.55 10.50
N LYS A 78 -6.49 3.23 9.38
CA LYS A 78 -6.48 4.06 8.16
C LYS A 78 -6.60 3.17 6.93
N THR A 79 -7.19 3.74 5.89
CA THR A 79 -7.17 3.17 4.55
C THR A 79 -6.55 4.19 3.61
N SER A 80 -5.58 3.78 2.81
CA SER A 80 -4.95 4.61 1.79
C SER A 80 -5.26 4.09 0.40
N LEU A 81 -5.53 5.02 -0.52
CA LEU A 81 -5.65 4.77 -1.94
C LEU A 81 -4.48 5.42 -2.64
N SER A 82 -3.82 4.68 -3.52
CA SER A 82 -2.68 5.19 -4.28
C SER A 82 -2.82 4.80 -5.75
N ILE A 83 -2.43 5.70 -6.65
CA ILE A 83 -2.50 5.51 -8.10
C ILE A 83 -1.10 5.52 -8.67
N PHE A 84 -0.81 4.51 -9.49
CA PHE A 84 0.45 4.35 -10.22
C PHE A 84 0.15 4.27 -11.71
N SER A 85 0.98 4.86 -12.56
CA SER A 85 0.93 4.69 -14.02
C SER A 85 2.25 5.14 -14.66
N LYS A 86 2.59 4.56 -15.82
CA LYS A 86 3.77 4.89 -16.62
C LYS A 86 5.08 4.85 -15.80
N GLY A 87 5.20 3.88 -14.91
CA GLY A 87 6.36 3.73 -14.05
C GLY A 87 6.41 4.65 -12.82
N ASN A 88 5.40 5.49 -12.59
CA ASN A 88 5.41 6.52 -11.57
C ASN A 88 4.24 6.39 -10.58
N PHE A 89 4.47 6.87 -9.35
CA PHE A 89 3.44 7.17 -8.37
C PHE A 89 2.81 8.53 -8.73
N LEU A 90 1.48 8.59 -8.85
CA LEU A 90 0.79 9.78 -9.35
C LEU A 90 -0.08 10.47 -8.30
N PHE A 91 -0.70 9.70 -7.41
CA PHE A 91 -1.70 10.25 -6.49
C PHE A 91 -1.84 9.36 -5.26
N SER A 92 -2.18 9.96 -4.14
CA SER A 92 -2.68 9.21 -2.98
C SER A 92 -3.59 10.06 -2.11
N GLU A 93 -4.55 9.38 -1.50
CA GLU A 93 -5.45 9.93 -0.49
C GLU A 93 -5.63 8.94 0.64
N VAL A 94 -5.88 9.43 1.87
CA VAL A 94 -6.00 8.62 3.07
C VAL A 94 -7.24 9.02 3.84
N ILE A 95 -7.98 8.02 4.34
CA ILE A 95 -9.06 8.24 5.33
C ILE A 95 -8.69 7.58 6.66
N ASN A 96 -9.17 8.19 7.76
CA ASN A 96 -9.06 7.64 9.11
C ASN A 96 -10.18 6.62 9.34
N PHE A 97 -10.14 5.53 8.59
CA PHE A 97 -11.10 4.44 8.63
C PHE A 97 -10.40 3.15 8.23
N GLY A 98 -10.53 2.09 9.03
CA GLY A 98 -9.83 0.82 8.81
C GLY A 98 -10.45 -0.33 9.59
N GLY A 99 -9.70 -1.43 9.71
CA GLY A 99 -10.15 -2.67 10.33
C GLY A 99 -10.65 -2.53 11.78
N ASN A 100 -10.09 -1.57 12.54
CA ASN A 100 -10.52 -1.33 13.92
C ASN A 100 -11.96 -0.80 14.02
N ASN A 101 -12.44 -0.07 13.03
CA ASN A 101 -13.83 0.39 12.99
C ASN A 101 -14.80 -0.79 12.88
N ILE A 102 -14.44 -1.83 12.12
CA ILE A 102 -15.19 -3.08 12.05
C ILE A 102 -15.16 -3.81 13.40
N THR A 103 -13.98 -3.95 14.00
CA THR A 103 -13.80 -4.59 15.30
C THR A 103 -14.62 -3.89 16.39
N GLU A 104 -14.62 -2.57 16.41
CA GLU A 104 -15.39 -1.76 17.36
C GLU A 104 -16.90 -1.96 17.17
N ALA A 105 -17.37 -2.03 15.93
CA ALA A 105 -18.78 -2.30 15.64
C ALA A 105 -19.22 -3.69 16.12
N ILE A 106 -18.39 -4.71 15.89
CA ILE A 106 -18.62 -6.07 16.39
C ILE A 106 -18.66 -6.08 17.92
N ALA A 107 -17.66 -5.44 18.57
CA ALA A 107 -17.59 -5.37 20.02
C ALA A 107 -18.80 -4.71 20.64
N ARG A 108 -19.26 -3.59 20.06
CA ARG A 108 -20.46 -2.85 20.53
C ARG A 108 -21.75 -3.62 20.32
N PHE A 109 -21.90 -4.25 19.15
CA PHE A 109 -23.14 -4.95 18.82
C PHE A 109 -23.34 -6.18 19.71
N PHE A 110 -22.30 -6.98 19.90
CA PHE A 110 -22.39 -8.20 20.71
C PHE A 110 -22.08 -8.00 22.20
N GLY A 111 -21.68 -6.80 22.63
CA GLY A 111 -21.32 -6.55 24.03
C GLY A 111 -20.13 -7.37 24.50
N ILE A 112 -19.10 -7.51 23.66
CA ILE A 112 -17.87 -8.27 23.93
C ILE A 112 -16.65 -7.37 23.96
N SER A 113 -15.51 -7.89 24.46
CA SER A 113 -14.26 -7.12 24.48
C SER A 113 -13.75 -6.87 23.06
N PHE A 114 -13.01 -5.77 22.87
CA PHE A 114 -12.36 -5.48 21.57
C PHE A 114 -11.45 -6.63 21.12
N LYS A 115 -10.77 -7.29 22.07
CA LYS A 115 -9.89 -8.42 21.78
C LYS A 115 -10.65 -9.64 21.24
N GLU A 116 -11.80 -9.95 21.84
CA GLU A 116 -12.66 -11.05 21.36
C GLU A 116 -13.29 -10.70 20.00
N ALA A 117 -13.74 -9.45 19.81
CA ALA A 117 -14.27 -8.98 18.55
C ALA A 117 -13.22 -9.07 17.41
N GLU A 118 -11.94 -8.73 17.71
CA GLU A 118 -10.85 -8.87 16.73
C GLU A 118 -10.60 -10.33 16.34
N LYS A 119 -10.60 -11.25 17.30
CA LYS A 119 -10.47 -12.68 17.02
C LYS A 119 -11.58 -13.19 16.10
N ILE A 120 -12.83 -12.82 16.40
CA ILE A 120 -14.00 -13.23 15.62
C ILE A 120 -13.90 -12.67 14.19
N LYS A 121 -13.55 -11.40 14.08
CA LYS A 121 -13.34 -10.77 12.78
C LYS A 121 -12.30 -11.54 11.96
N ILE A 122 -11.16 -11.90 12.55
CA ILE A 122 -10.09 -12.62 11.85
C ILE A 122 -10.54 -14.03 11.44
N MET A 123 -11.29 -14.74 12.31
CA MET A 123 -11.63 -16.14 12.07
C MET A 123 -12.88 -16.35 11.22
N HIS A 124 -13.85 -15.44 11.29
CA HIS A 124 -15.20 -15.69 10.77
C HIS A 124 -15.77 -14.59 9.88
N ALA A 125 -15.11 -13.42 9.80
CA ALA A 125 -15.64 -12.28 9.04
C ALA A 125 -15.52 -12.51 7.52
N SER A 126 -16.58 -12.14 6.79
CA SER A 126 -16.62 -12.13 5.34
C SER A 126 -17.20 -10.82 4.81
N ALA A 127 -16.72 -10.36 3.66
CA ALA A 127 -17.25 -9.23 2.91
C ALA A 127 -18.44 -9.64 2.00
N ILE A 128 -18.67 -10.94 1.83
CA ILE A 128 -19.76 -11.51 1.03
C ILE A 128 -20.57 -12.46 1.88
N GLU A 129 -21.86 -12.59 1.59
CA GLU A 129 -22.75 -13.55 2.24
C GLU A 129 -22.60 -14.91 1.57
N HIS A 130 -22.47 -15.96 2.38
CA HIS A 130 -22.50 -17.34 1.93
C HIS A 130 -23.83 -18.01 2.33
N SER A 131 -24.33 -18.90 1.49
CA SER A 131 -25.63 -19.57 1.73
C SER A 131 -25.70 -20.37 3.04
N SER A 132 -24.57 -20.82 3.56
CA SER A 132 -24.46 -21.56 4.83
C SER A 132 -24.28 -20.68 6.07
N ASP A 133 -24.16 -19.36 5.92
CA ASP A 133 -23.80 -18.47 7.03
C ASP A 133 -24.87 -18.40 8.13
N SER A 134 -26.13 -18.67 7.80
CA SER A 134 -27.23 -18.74 8.77
C SER A 134 -27.20 -20.00 9.66
N GLU A 135 -26.54 -21.08 9.19
CA GLU A 135 -26.45 -22.35 9.91
C GLU A 135 -25.20 -22.44 10.81
N ILE A 136 -24.23 -21.55 10.59
CA ILE A 136 -22.97 -21.54 11.33
C ILE A 136 -23.07 -20.51 12.45
N SER A 137 -23.07 -20.98 13.69
CA SER A 137 -23.05 -20.15 14.88
C SER A 137 -21.94 -20.58 15.84
N PHE A 138 -21.50 -19.63 16.68
CA PHE A 138 -20.47 -19.84 17.68
C PHE A 138 -20.81 -19.08 18.97
N GLU A 139 -20.36 -19.62 20.11
CA GLU A 139 -20.59 -19.01 21.42
C GLU A 139 -19.46 -18.05 21.78
N LEU A 140 -19.83 -16.91 22.32
CA LEU A 140 -18.91 -15.85 22.74
C LEU A 140 -19.13 -15.46 24.19
N PRO A 141 -18.05 -15.17 24.94
CA PRO A 141 -18.18 -14.67 26.30
C PRO A 141 -18.77 -13.25 26.28
N SER A 142 -19.85 -13.02 27.03
CA SER A 142 -20.50 -11.71 27.19
C SER A 142 -19.81 -10.90 28.30
N ILE A 143 -19.69 -9.58 28.11
CA ILE A 143 -19.25 -8.64 29.16
C ILE A 143 -20.46 -8.21 30.05
N ASN A 144 -21.70 -8.43 29.60
CA ASN A 144 -22.87 -8.01 30.34
C ASN A 144 -23.11 -8.87 31.57
N PHE A 145 -22.68 -8.39 32.74
CA PHE A 145 -22.79 -9.05 34.05
C PHE A 145 -24.22 -9.19 34.59
N ASN A 146 -25.24 -8.65 33.90
CA ASN A 146 -26.61 -8.58 34.43
C ASN A 146 -27.52 -9.75 34.05
N ASN A 147 -27.08 -10.62 33.14
CA ASN A 147 -27.79 -11.85 32.78
C ASN A 147 -26.93 -13.05 33.17
N ASN A 148 -27.57 -14.06 33.76
CA ASN A 148 -26.90 -15.33 34.12
C ASN A 148 -26.32 -16.09 32.90
N GLU A 149 -26.40 -15.53 31.72
CA GLU A 149 -25.81 -16.08 30.51
C GLU A 149 -24.39 -15.50 30.28
N ASN A 150 -23.40 -16.32 30.62
CA ASN A 150 -21.98 -15.99 30.40
C ASN A 150 -21.58 -16.02 28.92
N PHE A 151 -22.46 -16.49 28.02
CA PHE A 151 -22.19 -16.67 26.61
C PHE A 151 -23.38 -16.15 25.75
N ILE A 152 -23.05 -15.60 24.59
CA ILE A 152 -24.00 -15.23 23.54
C ILE A 152 -23.74 -16.09 22.31
N ASN A 153 -24.81 -16.49 21.62
CA ASN A 153 -24.70 -17.21 20.37
C ASN A 153 -24.74 -16.21 19.20
N VAL A 154 -23.75 -16.28 18.31
CA VAL A 154 -23.58 -15.38 17.18
C VAL A 154 -23.54 -16.18 15.90
N SER A 155 -24.35 -15.83 14.90
CA SER A 155 -24.28 -16.42 13.59
C SER A 155 -23.29 -15.69 12.68
N LYS A 156 -22.72 -16.38 11.70
CA LYS A 156 -21.92 -15.73 10.65
C LYS A 156 -22.72 -14.70 9.86
N LYS A 157 -24.01 -14.93 9.71
CA LYS A 157 -24.92 -13.98 9.05
C LYS A 157 -25.01 -12.66 9.81
N ASP A 158 -25.18 -12.69 11.14
CA ASP A 158 -25.20 -11.48 11.96
C ASP A 158 -23.89 -10.71 11.84
N LEU A 159 -22.77 -11.45 11.82
CA LEU A 159 -21.45 -10.86 11.65
C LEU A 159 -21.28 -10.19 10.27
N TYR A 160 -21.76 -10.83 9.20
CA TYR A 160 -21.77 -10.26 7.86
C TYR A 160 -22.59 -8.96 7.79
N GLU A 161 -23.80 -8.94 8.35
CA GLU A 161 -24.67 -7.75 8.34
C GLU A 161 -24.04 -6.55 9.07
N ILE A 162 -23.24 -6.80 10.12
CA ILE A 162 -22.47 -5.77 10.80
C ILE A 162 -21.32 -5.26 9.92
N ILE A 163 -20.60 -6.13 9.24
CA ILE A 163 -19.37 -5.82 8.48
C ILE A 163 -19.69 -5.14 7.16
N LYS A 164 -20.71 -5.60 6.46
CA LYS A 164 -21.12 -5.14 5.13
C LYS A 164 -21.11 -3.62 4.94
N PRO A 165 -21.75 -2.79 5.80
CA PRO A 165 -21.78 -1.35 5.60
C PRO A 165 -20.39 -0.71 5.69
N PHE A 166 -19.48 -1.27 6.48
CA PHE A 166 -18.11 -0.76 6.61
C PHE A 166 -17.29 -1.01 5.33
N VAL A 167 -17.37 -2.20 4.78
CA VAL A 167 -16.68 -2.55 3.53
C VAL A 167 -17.25 -1.76 2.35
N GLU A 168 -18.58 -1.67 2.26
CA GLU A 168 -19.24 -0.87 1.22
C GLU A 168 -18.85 0.62 1.28
N ASN A 169 -18.69 1.18 2.48
CA ASN A 169 -18.21 2.56 2.66
C ASN A 169 -16.79 2.75 2.17
N ILE A 170 -15.88 1.82 2.46
CA ILE A 170 -14.50 1.86 1.92
C ILE A 170 -14.53 1.82 0.38
N LEU A 171 -15.31 0.93 -0.22
CA LEU A 171 -15.40 0.82 -1.67
C LEU A 171 -16.05 2.05 -2.32
N ARG A 172 -17.10 2.62 -1.69
CA ARG A 172 -17.70 3.87 -2.15
C ARG A 172 -16.72 5.04 -2.10
N TRP A 173 -15.97 5.16 -1.00
CA TRP A 173 -14.90 6.15 -0.90
C TRP A 173 -13.85 5.93 -1.98
N THR A 174 -13.40 4.70 -2.21
CA THR A 174 -12.48 4.35 -3.29
C THR A 174 -12.95 4.87 -4.65
N GLN A 175 -14.22 4.63 -4.99
CA GLN A 175 -14.82 5.10 -6.25
C GLN A 175 -14.80 6.63 -6.37
N VAL A 176 -15.19 7.32 -5.30
CA VAL A 176 -15.21 8.80 -5.26
C VAL A 176 -13.81 9.37 -5.42
N VAL A 177 -12.81 8.79 -4.75
CA VAL A 177 -11.42 9.25 -4.80
C VAL A 177 -10.81 9.03 -6.17
N ILE A 178 -11.06 7.88 -6.81
CA ILE A 178 -10.60 7.62 -8.18
C ILE A 178 -11.20 8.68 -9.12
N GLY A 179 -12.51 8.94 -9.05
CA GLY A 179 -13.16 9.94 -9.89
C GLY A 179 -12.61 11.37 -9.69
N LYS A 180 -12.31 11.75 -8.43
CA LYS A 180 -11.74 13.07 -8.10
C LYS A 180 -10.26 13.21 -8.44
N SER A 181 -9.53 12.12 -8.54
CA SER A 181 -8.07 12.14 -8.77
C SER A 181 -7.67 12.75 -10.11
N GLY A 182 -8.56 12.74 -11.10
CA GLY A 182 -8.27 13.15 -12.47
C GLY A 182 -7.54 12.09 -13.31
N TYR A 183 -7.16 10.96 -12.70
CA TYR A 183 -6.38 9.91 -13.35
C TYR A 183 -7.21 8.72 -13.84
N GLU A 184 -8.54 8.71 -13.66
CA GLU A 184 -9.41 7.60 -14.01
C GLU A 184 -9.26 7.12 -15.46
N LYS A 185 -9.00 8.04 -16.39
CA LYS A 185 -8.89 7.75 -17.84
C LYS A 185 -7.54 7.12 -18.24
N ILE A 186 -6.51 7.27 -17.43
CA ILE A 186 -5.14 6.83 -17.77
C ILE A 186 -4.71 5.57 -17.00
N ILE A 187 -5.49 5.14 -16.02
CA ILE A 187 -5.25 3.90 -15.30
C ILE A 187 -6.02 2.75 -15.97
N SER A 188 -5.41 1.58 -15.98
CA SER A 188 -6.13 0.35 -16.27
C SER A 188 -7.14 0.07 -15.15
N LYS A 189 -8.22 -0.68 -15.44
CA LYS A 189 -9.19 -1.07 -14.41
C LYS A 189 -8.63 -2.18 -13.51
N GLN A 190 -7.44 -1.97 -12.94
CA GLN A 190 -6.78 -2.88 -12.02
C GLN A 190 -6.79 -2.30 -10.61
N LEU A 191 -7.30 -3.06 -9.65
CA LEU A 191 -7.33 -2.72 -8.23
C LEU A 191 -6.58 -3.79 -7.43
N VAL A 192 -5.55 -3.39 -6.72
CA VAL A 192 -4.79 -4.27 -5.83
C VAL A 192 -5.11 -3.89 -4.39
N ILE A 193 -5.72 -4.81 -3.64
CA ILE A 193 -6.11 -4.61 -2.24
C ILE A 193 -5.05 -5.25 -1.36
N THR A 194 -4.50 -4.50 -0.42
CA THR A 194 -3.43 -4.97 0.49
C THR A 194 -3.62 -4.42 1.92
N GLY A 195 -2.69 -4.69 2.82
CA GLY A 195 -2.87 -4.39 4.25
C GLY A 195 -3.62 -5.50 4.97
N GLY A 196 -3.66 -5.44 6.31
CA GLY A 196 -4.32 -6.47 7.13
C GLY A 196 -5.81 -6.66 6.81
N GLY A 197 -6.51 -5.57 6.44
CA GLY A 197 -7.91 -5.63 6.03
C GLY A 197 -8.17 -6.33 4.69
N ALA A 198 -7.15 -6.53 3.87
CA ALA A 198 -7.24 -7.28 2.62
C ALA A 198 -7.48 -8.78 2.82
N GLN A 199 -7.25 -9.28 4.03
CA GLN A 199 -7.48 -10.69 4.40
C GLN A 199 -8.95 -11.01 4.69
N LEU A 200 -9.82 -9.99 4.71
CA LEU A 200 -11.25 -10.21 4.85
C LEU A 200 -11.76 -11.06 3.68
N ASP A 201 -12.37 -12.19 3.99
CA ASP A 201 -12.88 -13.13 2.97
C ASP A 201 -13.83 -12.43 2.00
N GLY A 202 -13.69 -12.74 0.71
CA GLY A 202 -14.53 -12.21 -0.36
C GLY A 202 -14.34 -10.73 -0.71
N ILE A 203 -13.42 -9.98 -0.06
CA ILE A 203 -13.27 -8.54 -0.29
C ILE A 203 -12.90 -8.20 -1.76
N SER A 204 -12.05 -8.99 -2.40
CA SER A 204 -11.69 -8.79 -3.80
C SER A 204 -12.86 -9.05 -4.75
N ILE A 205 -13.70 -10.03 -4.43
CA ILE A 205 -14.91 -10.36 -5.19
C ILE A 205 -15.91 -9.20 -5.08
N LEU A 206 -16.16 -8.72 -3.86
CA LEU A 206 -17.06 -7.59 -3.63
C LEU A 206 -16.55 -6.32 -4.33
N ALA A 207 -15.26 -6.03 -4.23
CA ALA A 207 -14.65 -4.88 -4.89
C ALA A 207 -14.80 -4.96 -6.42
N LYS A 208 -14.56 -6.13 -7.03
CA LYS A 208 -14.77 -6.34 -8.46
C LYS A 208 -16.21 -6.04 -8.87
N ASN A 209 -17.17 -6.55 -8.12
CA ASN A 209 -18.60 -6.41 -8.43
C ASN A 209 -19.09 -4.96 -8.24
N LYS A 210 -18.61 -4.26 -7.20
CA LYS A 210 -19.05 -2.90 -6.87
C LYS A 210 -18.38 -1.81 -7.70
N LEU A 211 -17.08 -1.97 -7.98
CA LEU A 211 -16.28 -0.93 -8.67
C LEU A 211 -16.10 -1.19 -10.15
N ASN A 212 -16.40 -2.40 -10.63
CA ASN A 212 -16.10 -2.83 -12.01
C ASN A 212 -14.60 -2.71 -12.36
N TYR A 213 -13.74 -3.03 -11.39
CA TYR A 213 -12.30 -3.15 -11.52
C TYR A 213 -11.89 -4.61 -11.39
N ASN A 214 -10.88 -5.04 -12.14
CA ASN A 214 -10.27 -6.34 -11.94
C ASN A 214 -9.47 -6.30 -10.62
N SER A 215 -10.02 -6.91 -9.57
CA SER A 215 -9.50 -6.81 -8.21
C SER A 215 -8.75 -8.07 -7.81
N ARG A 216 -7.58 -7.90 -7.18
CA ARG A 216 -6.81 -8.97 -6.56
C ARG A 216 -6.28 -8.58 -5.20
N ILE A 217 -5.94 -9.57 -4.38
CA ILE A 217 -5.18 -9.33 -3.16
C ILE A 217 -3.70 -9.14 -3.51
N GLY A 218 -3.11 -8.09 -2.97
CA GLY A 218 -1.70 -7.75 -3.12
C GLY A 218 -0.86 -8.35 -2.00
N PHE A 219 -0.10 -9.39 -2.33
CA PHE A 219 0.92 -9.93 -1.44
C PHE A 219 2.25 -9.25 -1.72
N PRO A 220 3.05 -8.92 -0.68
CA PRO A 220 4.39 -8.40 -0.89
C PRO A 220 5.23 -9.37 -1.72
N LYS A 221 6.02 -8.83 -2.66
CA LYS A 221 6.96 -9.62 -3.43
C LYS A 221 7.98 -10.28 -2.50
N GLU A 222 8.35 -11.51 -2.80
CA GLU A 222 9.34 -12.24 -2.01
C GLU A 222 10.66 -11.47 -1.94
N PHE A 223 11.12 -11.26 -0.72
CA PHE A 223 12.53 -11.00 -0.48
C PHE A 223 13.27 -12.33 -0.64
N LYS A 224 14.45 -12.33 -1.28
CA LYS A 224 15.39 -13.44 -1.20
C LYS A 224 15.88 -13.61 0.25
N SER A 225 15.01 -14.12 1.11
CA SER A 225 15.29 -14.45 2.49
C SER A 225 14.83 -15.88 2.72
N ASN A 226 15.51 -16.59 3.62
CA ASN A 226 15.15 -17.93 4.06
C ASN A 226 13.85 -17.97 4.89
N LEU A 227 12.94 -17.01 4.68
CA LEU A 227 11.60 -17.00 5.27
C LEU A 227 10.71 -17.88 4.39
N ASP A 228 10.57 -19.13 4.78
CA ASP A 228 9.61 -20.06 4.20
C ASP A 228 8.18 -19.56 4.48
N GLY A 229 7.49 -19.05 3.49
CA GLY A 229 6.07 -18.69 3.58
C GLY A 229 5.69 -17.46 2.75
N ASN A 230 4.47 -17.46 2.23
CA ASN A 230 3.87 -16.28 1.62
C ASN A 230 3.73 -15.18 2.67
N LEU A 231 4.36 -14.04 2.43
CA LEU A 231 4.30 -12.89 3.30
C LEU A 231 2.87 -12.32 3.30
N ASP A 232 2.29 -12.16 4.49
CA ASP A 232 0.97 -11.61 4.72
C ASP A 232 0.83 -10.19 4.10
N PRO A 233 -0.32 -9.84 3.46
CA PRO A 233 -0.60 -8.49 2.98
C PRO A 233 -0.40 -7.38 4.03
N GLY A 234 -0.56 -7.69 5.31
CA GLY A 234 -0.33 -6.76 6.41
C GLY A 234 1.10 -6.21 6.50
N TYR A 235 2.08 -6.91 5.93
CA TYR A 235 3.48 -6.47 5.89
C TYR A 235 3.83 -5.61 4.66
N SER A 236 2.88 -5.30 3.78
CA SER A 236 3.13 -4.59 2.52
C SER A 236 3.86 -3.27 2.70
N VAL A 237 3.47 -2.44 3.68
CA VAL A 237 4.12 -1.15 3.95
C VAL A 237 5.55 -1.35 4.44
N ALA A 238 5.78 -2.22 5.42
CA ALA A 238 7.10 -2.46 5.98
C ALA A 238 8.09 -2.99 4.93
N LEU A 239 7.66 -3.96 4.13
CA LEU A 239 8.48 -4.53 3.07
C LEU A 239 8.71 -3.54 1.92
N GLY A 240 7.72 -2.70 1.60
CA GLY A 240 7.87 -1.64 0.61
C GLY A 240 8.87 -0.57 1.04
N ILE A 241 8.93 -0.21 2.33
CA ILE A 241 9.96 0.68 2.87
C ILE A 241 11.36 0.06 2.64
N ILE A 242 11.53 -1.20 3.00
CA ILE A 242 12.81 -1.90 2.80
C ILE A 242 13.18 -1.96 1.32
N GLN A 243 12.24 -2.34 0.45
CA GLN A 243 12.47 -2.40 -1.01
C GLN A 243 12.84 -1.04 -1.62
N SER A 244 12.24 0.06 -1.13
CA SER A 244 12.55 1.40 -1.60
C SER A 244 14.01 1.78 -1.36
N ILE A 245 14.57 1.40 -0.21
CA ILE A 245 15.97 1.65 0.14
C ILE A 245 16.91 0.91 -0.83
N PHE A 246 16.60 -0.34 -1.17
CA PHE A 246 17.40 -1.11 -2.11
C PHE A 246 17.36 -0.53 -3.53
N LYS A 247 16.18 -0.10 -4.01
CA LYS A 247 16.03 0.55 -5.31
C LYS A 247 16.87 1.83 -5.41
N VAL A 248 16.86 2.68 -4.37
CA VAL A 248 17.69 3.90 -4.34
C VAL A 248 19.17 3.55 -4.41
N LYS A 249 19.65 2.59 -3.62
CA LYS A 249 21.06 2.18 -3.63
C LYS A 249 21.50 1.56 -4.96
N GLU A 250 20.63 0.84 -5.65
CA GLU A 250 20.93 0.32 -6.99
C GLU A 250 21.05 1.44 -8.03
N HIS A 251 20.19 2.45 -7.96
CA HIS A 251 20.27 3.63 -8.81
C HIS A 251 21.56 4.42 -8.58
N GLU A 252 21.95 4.64 -7.33
CA GLU A 252 23.20 5.32 -6.98
C GLU A 252 24.44 4.54 -7.46
N LYS A 253 24.44 3.21 -7.30
CA LYS A 253 25.52 2.36 -7.82
C LYS A 253 25.64 2.45 -9.34
N ARG A 254 24.53 2.42 -10.08
CA ARG A 254 24.53 2.57 -11.54
C ARG A 254 25.04 3.93 -11.99
N GLN A 255 24.68 5.00 -11.27
CA GLN A 255 25.18 6.34 -11.56
C GLN A 255 26.69 6.47 -11.28
N ASN A 256 27.17 5.91 -10.19
CA ASN A 256 28.60 5.91 -9.85
C ASN A 256 29.44 5.07 -10.84
N VAL A 257 28.93 3.93 -11.29
CA VAL A 257 29.62 3.12 -12.36
C VAL A 257 29.68 3.91 -13.65
N ASN A 258 28.60 4.56 -14.07
CA ASN A 258 28.58 5.39 -15.28
C ASN A 258 29.50 6.63 -15.16
N ALA A 259 29.56 7.26 -13.98
CA ALA A 259 30.47 8.36 -13.71
C ALA A 259 31.96 7.91 -13.76
N HIS A 260 32.24 6.70 -13.25
CA HIS A 260 33.60 6.12 -13.34
C HIS A 260 34.00 5.76 -14.78
N ILE A 261 33.08 5.17 -15.56
CA ILE A 261 33.31 4.85 -16.98
C ILE A 261 33.54 6.13 -17.80
N THR A 262 32.76 7.19 -17.52
CA THR A 262 32.93 8.49 -18.20
C THR A 262 34.29 9.17 -17.82
N LYS A 263 34.71 9.03 -16.55
CA LYS A 263 36.05 9.50 -16.15
C LYS A 263 37.19 8.71 -16.79
N ILE A 264 37.08 7.39 -16.86
CA ILE A 264 38.08 6.52 -17.48
C ILE A 264 38.20 6.83 -18.98
N ASN A 265 37.08 7.00 -19.69
CA ASN A 265 37.10 7.34 -21.11
C ASN A 265 37.71 8.73 -21.40
N LYS A 266 37.45 9.73 -20.55
CA LYS A 266 38.07 11.05 -20.67
C LYS A 266 39.60 10.99 -20.46
N PHE A 267 40.04 10.20 -19.49
CA PHE A 267 41.48 10.06 -19.22
C PHE A 267 42.20 9.25 -20.33
N SER A 268 41.58 8.23 -20.91
CA SER A 268 42.13 7.46 -22.01
C SER A 268 42.21 8.29 -23.29
N PHE A 269 41.22 9.14 -23.56
CA PHE A 269 41.21 10.04 -24.71
C PHE A 269 42.32 11.11 -24.61
N VAL A 270 42.48 11.71 -23.43
CA VAL A 270 43.56 12.69 -23.18
C VAL A 270 44.93 12.04 -23.29
N LYS A 271 45.09 10.83 -22.80
CA LYS A 271 46.35 10.09 -22.88
C LYS A 271 46.69 9.70 -24.35
N LYS A 272 45.70 9.29 -25.11
CA LYS A 272 45.84 8.99 -26.55
C LYS A 272 46.15 10.25 -27.36
N TRP A 273 45.48 11.34 -27.10
CA TRP A 273 45.71 12.64 -27.75
C TRP A 273 47.13 13.19 -27.46
N MET A 274 47.62 13.06 -26.22
CA MET A 274 48.99 13.44 -25.85
C MET A 274 50.05 12.55 -26.53
N SER A 275 49.83 11.25 -26.66
CA SER A 275 50.77 10.35 -27.30
C SER A 275 50.85 10.52 -28.84
N GLU A 276 49.76 11.04 -29.46
CA GLU A 276 49.74 11.29 -30.93
C GLU A 276 50.31 12.67 -31.32
N LYS A 277 50.45 13.60 -30.37
CA LYS A 277 50.96 14.96 -30.68
C LYS A 277 52.32 15.29 -30.13
N PHE A 278 52.89 14.50 -29.24
CA PHE A 278 54.13 14.83 -28.54
C PHE A 278 55.16 13.69 -28.52
N PHE A 279 54.91 12.60 -29.21
CA PHE A 279 55.83 11.53 -29.55
C PHE A 279 55.50 11.01 -30.96
#